data_53348f90d835693c3b65e58eded827d3
#
_entry.id   53348f90d835693c3b65e58eded827d3
#
_cell.length_a   1.000
_cell.length_b   1.000
_cell.length_c   1.000
_cell.angle_alpha   90.00
_cell.angle_beta   90.00
_cell.angle_gamma   90.00
#
_symmetry.space_group_name_H-M   'P 1'
#
loop_
_entity.id
_entity.type
_entity.pdbx_description
1 polymer ?
#
loop_
_entity_poly.entity_id
_entity_poly.type
_entity_poly.pdbx_seq_one_letter_code
_entity_poly.pdbx_strand_id
1 'polypeptide(L)'
;SDVYKRQMYDIIEAVEEHMPVDKTRYLMGVGTPSNIIEAVARGVDFFDCVMPARNARHARLFTWEGAINLKNAKYITDDSPIDPHCDCPVCRRYSRAYIRHLFVAEEMLAMRLSVMHNLYFYNKLMEKIRQSLDEGRFEDFRREYSEKLGRRI
;
A
#
# COMPACT_ATOMS: atom_id res chain seq x y z
N SER A 1 14.34 7.53 -9.04
CA SER A 1 13.14 6.86 -8.58
C SER A 1 12.49 5.97 -9.62
N ASP A 2 12.05 6.45 -10.78
CA ASP A 2 11.44 5.59 -11.81
C ASP A 2 12.45 4.70 -12.53
N VAL A 3 13.70 5.13 -12.62
CA VAL A 3 14.81 4.33 -13.13
C VAL A 3 15.03 3.08 -12.24
N TYR A 4 15.06 3.25 -10.92
CA TYR A 4 15.22 2.12 -9.98
C TYR A 4 14.05 1.14 -10.03
N LYS A 5 12.82 1.63 -10.25
CA LYS A 5 11.66 0.75 -10.42
C LYS A 5 11.78 -0.10 -11.67
N ARG A 6 12.16 0.49 -12.80
CA ARG A 6 12.38 -0.23 -14.06
C ARG A 6 13.47 -1.27 -13.90
N GLN A 7 14.62 -0.90 -13.35
CA GLN A 7 15.72 -1.85 -13.08
C GLN A 7 15.27 -3.03 -12.19
N MET A 8 14.47 -2.77 -11.15
CA MET A 8 13.91 -3.83 -10.32
C MET A 8 13.03 -4.79 -11.13
N TYR A 9 12.17 -4.28 -11.98
CA TYR A 9 11.29 -5.11 -12.80
C TYR A 9 12.07 -5.90 -13.86
N ASP A 10 13.05 -5.28 -14.50
CA ASP A 10 13.94 -5.94 -15.48
C ASP A 10 14.71 -7.10 -14.82
N ILE A 11 15.18 -6.91 -13.58
CA ILE A 11 15.86 -7.97 -12.81
C ILE A 11 14.88 -9.10 -12.45
N ILE A 12 13.65 -8.78 -12.02
CA ILE A 12 12.65 -9.80 -11.71
C ILE A 12 12.37 -10.65 -12.94
N GLU A 13 12.16 -10.04 -14.11
CA GLU A 13 11.91 -10.72 -15.37
C GLU A 13 13.09 -11.61 -15.78
N ALA A 14 14.32 -11.12 -15.66
CA ALA A 14 15.52 -11.90 -15.98
C ALA A 14 15.78 -13.09 -15.06
N VAL A 15 15.39 -12.98 -13.78
CA VAL A 15 15.58 -14.04 -12.78
C VAL A 15 14.43 -15.05 -12.81
N GLU A 16 13.22 -14.62 -13.17
CA GLU A 16 12.02 -15.43 -13.18
C GLU A 16 12.16 -16.71 -14.02
N GLU A 17 12.80 -16.61 -15.18
CA GLU A 17 13.08 -17.74 -16.08
C GLU A 17 13.92 -18.87 -15.42
N HIS A 18 14.70 -18.52 -14.39
CA HIS A 18 15.59 -19.45 -13.69
C HIS A 18 15.01 -19.98 -12.39
N MET A 19 13.85 -19.47 -11.96
CA MET A 19 13.20 -19.90 -10.73
C MET A 19 12.28 -21.11 -10.97
N PRO A 20 12.26 -22.07 -10.03
CA PRO A 20 11.31 -23.20 -10.10
C PRO A 20 9.86 -22.72 -10.13
N VAL A 21 9.06 -23.23 -11.07
CA VAL A 21 7.65 -22.85 -11.22
C VAL A 21 6.75 -23.43 -10.14
N ASP A 22 7.20 -24.48 -9.46
CA ASP A 22 6.49 -25.19 -8.40
C ASP A 22 6.83 -24.68 -6.98
N LYS A 23 7.63 -23.63 -6.88
CA LYS A 23 8.06 -23.04 -5.60
C LYS A 23 7.61 -21.60 -5.47
N THR A 24 7.32 -21.18 -4.22
CA THR A 24 6.99 -19.80 -3.89
C THR A 24 8.17 -18.88 -4.19
N ARG A 25 7.91 -17.83 -4.94
CA ARG A 25 8.88 -16.79 -5.31
C ARG A 25 8.78 -15.60 -4.38
N TYR A 26 9.84 -15.36 -3.63
CA TYR A 26 9.90 -14.35 -2.59
C TYR A 26 10.73 -13.14 -3.03
N LEU A 27 10.15 -11.94 -2.95
CA LEU A 27 10.83 -10.67 -3.19
C LEU A 27 11.00 -9.91 -1.89
N MET A 28 12.24 -9.85 -1.39
CA MET A 28 12.59 -9.21 -0.12
C MET A 28 12.51 -7.68 -0.18
N GLY A 29 11.99 -7.07 0.88
CA GLY A 29 12.05 -5.62 1.09
C GLY A 29 11.18 -4.78 0.17
N VAL A 30 10.27 -5.37 -0.59
CA VAL A 30 9.38 -4.69 -1.53
C VAL A 30 7.93 -4.75 -1.01
N GLY A 31 7.15 -3.72 -1.01
CA GLY A 31 7.44 -2.32 -1.28
C GLY A 31 6.16 -1.49 -1.27
N THR A 32 6.06 -0.56 -2.20
CA THR A 32 4.81 0.22 -2.33
C THR A 32 3.68 -0.64 -2.90
N PRO A 33 2.40 -0.26 -2.70
CA PRO A 33 1.27 -0.99 -3.28
C PRO A 33 1.40 -1.21 -4.79
N SER A 34 1.81 -0.18 -5.52
CA SER A 34 2.06 -0.26 -6.96
C SER A 34 3.18 -1.27 -7.30
N ASN A 35 4.29 -1.26 -6.52
CA ASN A 35 5.39 -2.21 -6.76
C ASN A 35 4.98 -3.66 -6.53
N ILE A 36 4.12 -3.91 -5.53
CA ILE A 36 3.59 -5.25 -5.24
C ILE A 36 2.75 -5.74 -6.42
N ILE A 37 1.81 -4.93 -6.93
CA ILE A 37 0.98 -5.29 -8.09
C ILE A 37 1.86 -5.62 -9.30
N GLU A 38 2.86 -4.78 -9.60
CA GLU A 38 3.76 -5.00 -10.73
C GLU A 38 4.69 -6.21 -10.56
N ALA A 39 5.11 -6.51 -9.33
CA ALA A 39 5.90 -7.70 -9.05
C ALA A 39 5.08 -8.99 -9.14
N VAL A 40 3.81 -8.97 -8.69
CA VAL A 40 2.88 -10.11 -8.88
C VAL A 40 2.64 -10.39 -10.36
N ALA A 41 2.49 -9.34 -11.18
CA ALA A 41 2.39 -9.47 -12.64
C ALA A 41 3.59 -10.18 -13.28
N ARG A 42 4.73 -10.22 -12.58
CA ARG A 42 5.99 -10.84 -13.00
C ARG A 42 6.30 -12.15 -12.26
N GLY A 43 5.27 -12.74 -11.64
CA GLY A 43 5.39 -14.07 -11.02
C GLY A 43 5.90 -14.09 -9.59
N VAL A 44 5.94 -12.97 -8.88
CA VAL A 44 6.31 -12.94 -7.45
C VAL A 44 5.08 -13.25 -6.58
N ASP A 45 5.24 -14.14 -5.60
CA ASP A 45 4.16 -14.65 -4.75
C ASP A 45 4.17 -14.07 -3.34
N PHE A 46 5.36 -13.76 -2.81
CA PHE A 46 5.54 -13.45 -1.39
C PHE A 46 6.44 -12.24 -1.16
N PHE A 47 6.08 -11.41 -0.17
CA PHE A 47 6.73 -10.14 0.12
C PHE A 47 6.91 -9.92 1.61
N ASP A 48 7.96 -9.17 1.97
CA ASP A 48 8.06 -8.47 3.25
C ASP A 48 8.40 -7.00 3.02
N CYS A 49 7.98 -6.12 3.91
CA CYS A 49 8.33 -4.72 3.79
C CYS A 49 8.08 -3.94 5.10
N VAL A 50 9.02 -3.10 5.46
CA VAL A 50 8.87 -2.14 6.59
C VAL A 50 8.01 -0.92 6.22
N MET A 51 7.74 -0.71 4.93
CA MET A 51 7.10 0.50 4.41
C MET A 51 5.74 0.83 5.02
N PRO A 52 4.82 -0.12 5.20
CA PRO A 52 3.51 0.19 5.80
C PRO A 52 3.64 0.87 7.15
N ALA A 53 4.43 0.28 8.04
CA ALA A 53 4.66 0.81 9.39
C ALA A 53 5.56 2.05 9.39
N ARG A 54 6.63 2.06 8.61
CA ARG A 54 7.54 3.19 8.52
C ARG A 54 6.84 4.45 8.00
N ASN A 55 6.09 4.34 6.90
CA ASN A 55 5.35 5.46 6.33
C ASN A 55 4.24 5.96 7.27
N ALA A 56 3.54 5.06 7.93
CA ALA A 56 2.50 5.40 8.89
C ALA A 56 3.02 6.26 10.04
N ARG A 57 4.20 5.94 10.58
CA ARG A 57 4.84 6.74 11.64
C ARG A 57 5.19 8.17 11.19
N HIS A 58 5.26 8.41 9.89
CA HIS A 58 5.50 9.73 9.29
C HIS A 58 4.23 10.35 8.69
N ALA A 59 3.05 9.89 9.13
CA ALA A 59 1.73 10.34 8.67
C ALA A 59 1.43 10.08 7.18
N ARG A 60 2.21 9.22 6.51
CA ARG A 60 1.94 8.81 5.15
C ARG A 60 1.08 7.55 5.15
N LEU A 61 -0.16 7.68 4.69
CA LEU A 61 -1.16 6.63 4.69
C LEU A 61 -1.56 6.25 3.27
N PHE A 62 -1.88 4.97 3.08
CA PHE A 62 -2.31 4.44 1.80
C PHE A 62 -3.83 4.34 1.74
N THR A 63 -4.40 4.76 0.63
CA THR A 63 -5.83 4.67 0.33
C THR A 63 -6.02 4.06 -1.05
N TRP A 64 -7.24 3.63 -1.36
CA TRP A 64 -7.58 3.10 -2.70
C TRP A 64 -7.52 4.16 -3.80
N GLU A 65 -7.40 5.43 -3.45
CA GLU A 65 -7.22 6.55 -4.39
C GLU A 65 -5.75 6.99 -4.54
N GLY A 66 -4.87 6.55 -3.64
CA GLY A 66 -3.45 6.92 -3.62
C GLY A 66 -2.95 7.19 -2.20
N ALA A 67 -1.71 7.65 -2.08
CA ALA A 67 -1.11 7.92 -0.79
C ALA A 67 -1.37 9.38 -0.34
N ILE A 68 -1.82 9.54 0.90
CA ILE A 68 -2.02 10.85 1.55
C ILE A 68 -0.94 11.11 2.59
N ASN A 69 -0.68 12.40 2.90
CA ASN A 69 0.11 12.79 4.06
C ASN A 69 -0.77 13.63 5.00
N LEU A 70 -1.14 13.05 6.14
CA LEU A 70 -2.06 13.70 7.09
C LEU A 70 -1.49 14.99 7.74
N LYS A 71 -0.20 15.25 7.64
CA LYS A 71 0.37 16.52 8.10
C LYS A 71 -0.02 17.72 7.23
N ASN A 72 -0.53 17.48 6.03
CA ASN A 72 -0.97 18.57 5.14
C ASN A 72 -2.10 19.40 5.76
N ALA A 73 -2.05 20.71 5.53
CA ALA A 73 -3.01 21.66 6.08
C ALA A 73 -4.46 21.42 5.62
N LYS A 74 -4.63 20.86 4.42
CA LYS A 74 -5.98 20.54 3.89
C LYS A 74 -6.79 19.58 4.75
N TYR A 75 -6.16 18.85 5.68
CA TYR A 75 -6.84 17.90 6.57
C TYR A 75 -7.15 18.46 7.97
N ILE A 76 -6.96 19.77 8.22
CA ILE A 76 -7.21 20.39 9.53
C ILE A 76 -8.66 20.20 9.98
N THR A 77 -9.61 20.35 9.05
CA THR A 77 -11.05 20.26 9.30
C THR A 77 -11.72 19.12 8.51
N ASP A 78 -10.93 18.16 8.06
CA ASP A 78 -11.44 17.03 7.26
C ASP A 78 -11.98 15.92 8.19
N ASP A 79 -13.28 15.89 8.37
CA ASP A 79 -13.99 14.92 9.20
C ASP A 79 -14.21 13.56 8.52
N SER A 80 -13.76 13.41 7.27
CA SER A 80 -13.84 12.11 6.58
C SER A 80 -12.84 11.10 7.16
N PRO A 81 -13.08 9.78 6.99
CA PRO A 81 -12.13 8.75 7.38
C PRO A 81 -10.85 8.84 6.53
N ILE A 82 -9.79 8.15 6.95
CA ILE A 82 -8.53 8.06 6.17
C ILE A 82 -8.83 7.65 4.73
N ASP A 83 -9.64 6.62 4.56
CA ASP A 83 -10.13 6.14 3.28
C ASP A 83 -11.61 5.80 3.38
N PRO A 84 -12.50 6.46 2.60
CA PRO A 84 -13.93 6.18 2.61
C PRO A 84 -14.29 4.75 2.16
N HIS A 85 -13.39 4.10 1.43
CA HIS A 85 -13.58 2.73 0.93
C HIS A 85 -12.94 1.66 1.85
N CYS A 86 -12.43 2.07 3.01
CA CYS A 86 -11.77 1.19 3.98
C CYS A 86 -12.66 0.94 5.20
N ASP A 87 -12.86 -0.31 5.52
CA ASP A 87 -13.66 -0.76 6.67
C ASP A 87 -12.82 -1.12 7.90
N CYS A 88 -11.54 -0.70 7.97
CA CYS A 88 -10.70 -0.95 9.13
C CYS A 88 -11.22 -0.26 10.40
N PRO A 89 -10.86 -0.76 11.61
CA PRO A 89 -11.31 -0.16 12.87
C PRO A 89 -10.99 1.32 13.01
N VAL A 90 -9.93 1.80 12.34
CA VAL A 90 -9.53 3.22 12.38
C VAL A 90 -10.46 4.07 11.52
N CYS A 91 -10.69 3.68 10.26
CA CYS A 91 -11.58 4.42 9.35
C CYS A 91 -13.04 4.46 9.85
N ARG A 92 -13.47 3.44 10.60
CA ARG A 92 -14.82 3.40 11.19
C ARG A 92 -15.03 4.35 12.35
N ARG A 93 -13.95 4.85 12.99
CA ARG A 93 -14.05 5.56 14.29
C ARG A 93 -13.39 6.94 14.30
N TYR A 94 -12.42 7.18 13.44
CA TYR A 94 -11.58 8.37 13.53
C TYR A 94 -11.53 9.11 12.18
N SER A 95 -11.56 10.43 12.26
CA SER A 95 -11.42 11.31 11.10
C SER A 95 -9.96 11.63 10.78
N ARG A 96 -9.71 12.10 9.57
CA ARG A 96 -8.40 12.63 9.15
C ARG A 96 -7.98 13.82 10.03
N ALA A 97 -8.91 14.72 10.34
CA ALA A 97 -8.65 15.87 11.23
C ALA A 97 -8.18 15.43 12.61
N TYR A 98 -8.84 14.44 13.21
CA TYR A 98 -8.46 13.93 14.53
C TYR A 98 -7.08 13.28 14.52
N ILE A 99 -6.80 12.39 13.58
CA ILE A 99 -5.48 11.72 13.51
C ILE A 99 -4.38 12.75 13.20
N ARG A 100 -4.66 13.73 12.33
CA ARG A 100 -3.75 14.83 12.08
C ARG A 100 -3.46 15.63 13.37
N HIS A 101 -4.49 15.97 14.14
CA HIS A 101 -4.33 16.63 15.43
C HIS A 101 -3.38 15.86 16.34
N LEU A 102 -3.55 14.55 16.46
CA LEU A 102 -2.66 13.70 17.25
C LEU A 102 -1.20 13.76 16.77
N PHE A 103 -0.95 13.83 15.45
CA PHE A 103 0.40 14.01 14.92
C PHE A 103 1.00 15.38 15.26
N VAL A 104 0.19 16.42 15.23
CA VAL A 104 0.63 17.79 15.60
C VAL A 104 0.90 17.90 17.09
N ALA A 105 0.10 17.23 17.91
CA ALA A 105 0.27 17.16 19.36
C ALA A 105 1.36 16.15 19.80
N GLU A 106 2.05 15.52 18.84
CA GLU A 106 3.10 14.51 19.08
C GLU A 106 2.64 13.29 19.90
N GLU A 107 1.36 12.96 19.84
CA GLU A 107 0.77 11.82 20.52
C GLU A 107 1.14 10.50 19.85
N MET A 108 1.63 9.54 20.59
CA MET A 108 1.99 8.21 20.07
C MET A 108 0.79 7.45 19.48
N LEU A 109 -0.43 7.78 19.91
CA LEU A 109 -1.66 7.21 19.37
C LEU A 109 -1.79 7.47 17.87
N ALA A 110 -1.31 8.62 17.36
CA ALA A 110 -1.28 8.93 15.93
C ALA A 110 -0.58 7.83 15.13
N MET A 111 0.61 7.44 15.58
CA MET A 111 1.41 6.42 14.92
C MET A 111 0.73 5.05 14.99
N ARG A 112 0.17 4.68 16.15
CA ARG A 112 -0.53 3.41 16.36
C ARG A 112 -1.72 3.28 15.41
N LEU A 113 -2.60 4.28 15.37
CA LEU A 113 -3.77 4.28 14.48
C LEU A 113 -3.35 4.21 13.00
N SER A 114 -2.34 4.99 12.63
CA SER A 114 -1.82 5.02 11.26
C SER A 114 -1.21 3.69 10.83
N VAL A 115 -0.45 3.02 11.72
CA VAL A 115 0.12 1.68 11.45
C VAL A 115 -0.99 0.65 11.30
N MET A 116 -2.00 0.66 12.18
CA MET A 116 -3.15 -0.24 12.08
C MET A 116 -3.86 -0.10 10.73
N HIS A 117 -4.10 1.14 10.28
CA HIS A 117 -4.73 1.38 8.98
C HIS A 117 -3.86 0.88 7.82
N ASN A 118 -2.58 1.24 7.78
CA ASN A 118 -1.69 0.84 6.69
C ASN A 118 -1.52 -0.69 6.60
N LEU A 119 -1.38 -1.38 7.72
CA LEU A 119 -1.29 -2.85 7.73
C LEU A 119 -2.60 -3.48 7.24
N TYR A 120 -3.75 -2.94 7.66
CA TYR A 120 -5.04 -3.39 7.16
C TYR A 120 -5.16 -3.19 5.65
N PHE A 121 -4.77 -2.03 5.14
CA PHE A 121 -4.77 -1.72 3.72
C PHE A 121 -3.92 -2.72 2.91
N TYR A 122 -2.69 -3.01 3.37
CA TYR A 122 -1.82 -3.97 2.68
C TYR A 122 -2.38 -5.39 2.68
N ASN A 123 -2.97 -5.83 3.79
CA ASN A 123 -3.63 -7.14 3.83
C ASN A 123 -4.81 -7.20 2.86
N LYS A 124 -5.64 -6.14 2.80
CA LYS A 124 -6.73 -6.05 1.83
C LYS A 124 -6.25 -5.96 0.39
N LEU A 125 -5.13 -5.30 0.14
CA LEU A 125 -4.51 -5.28 -1.17
C LEU A 125 -4.13 -6.70 -1.63
N MET A 126 -3.45 -7.45 -0.76
CA MET A 126 -3.07 -8.84 -1.08
C MET A 126 -4.28 -9.77 -1.24
N GLU A 127 -5.33 -9.57 -0.45
CA GLU A 127 -6.59 -10.28 -0.58
C GLU A 127 -7.25 -10.02 -1.95
N LYS A 128 -7.34 -8.74 -2.37
CA LYS A 128 -7.89 -8.37 -3.69
C LYS A 128 -7.04 -8.86 -4.85
N ILE A 129 -5.71 -8.84 -4.71
CA ILE A 129 -4.80 -9.41 -5.72
C ILE A 129 -5.10 -10.89 -5.90
N ARG A 130 -5.13 -11.69 -4.82
CA ARG A 130 -5.44 -13.12 -4.89
C ARG A 130 -6.81 -13.37 -5.51
N GLN A 131 -7.83 -12.64 -5.07
CA GLN A 131 -9.16 -12.77 -5.64
C GLN A 131 -9.17 -12.47 -7.15
N SER A 132 -8.49 -11.42 -7.59
CA SER A 132 -8.42 -11.07 -9.01
C SER A 132 -7.68 -12.12 -9.86
N LEU A 133 -6.67 -12.79 -9.28
CA LEU A 133 -5.98 -13.92 -9.91
C LEU A 133 -6.91 -15.13 -10.03
N ASP A 134 -7.59 -15.52 -8.96
CA ASP A 134 -8.52 -16.64 -8.93
C ASP A 134 -9.68 -16.47 -9.93
N GLU A 135 -10.14 -15.23 -10.10
CA GLU A 135 -11.20 -14.88 -11.04
C GLU A 135 -10.72 -14.60 -12.47
N GLY A 136 -9.41 -14.72 -12.75
CA GLY A 136 -8.83 -14.43 -14.07
C GLY A 136 -8.92 -12.98 -14.51
N ARG A 137 -9.08 -12.03 -13.58
CA ARG A 137 -9.25 -10.60 -13.82
C ARG A 137 -8.06 -9.74 -13.35
N PHE A 138 -6.91 -10.36 -13.11
CA PHE A 138 -5.76 -9.66 -12.55
C PHE A 138 -5.26 -8.51 -13.44
N GLU A 139 -5.26 -8.66 -14.76
CA GLU A 139 -4.82 -7.58 -15.66
C GLU A 139 -5.73 -6.35 -15.62
N ASP A 140 -7.03 -6.54 -15.41
CA ASP A 140 -7.97 -5.41 -15.20
C ASP A 140 -7.70 -4.72 -13.86
N PHE A 141 -7.46 -5.50 -12.80
CA PHE A 141 -7.07 -4.98 -11.50
C PHE A 141 -5.74 -4.20 -11.57
N ARG A 142 -4.74 -4.76 -12.24
CA ARG A 142 -3.45 -4.11 -12.46
C ARG A 142 -3.60 -2.78 -13.18
N ARG A 143 -4.36 -2.75 -14.27
CA ARG A 143 -4.61 -1.55 -15.06
C ARG A 143 -5.30 -0.45 -14.26
N GLU A 144 -6.24 -0.82 -13.41
CA GLU A 144 -6.97 0.12 -12.54
C GLU A 144 -6.11 0.66 -11.41
N TYR A 145 -5.37 -0.20 -10.71
CA TYR A 145 -4.78 0.14 -9.42
C TYR A 145 -3.27 0.40 -9.45
N SER A 146 -2.50 -0.13 -10.41
CA SER A 146 -1.04 0.00 -10.36
C SER A 146 -0.59 1.45 -10.39
N GLU A 147 -1.10 2.26 -11.33
CA GLU A 147 -0.77 3.69 -11.40
C GLU A 147 -1.43 4.48 -10.27
N LYS A 148 -2.71 4.20 -10.01
CA LYS A 148 -3.53 4.89 -9.02
C LYS A 148 -2.91 4.82 -7.62
N LEU A 149 -2.50 3.64 -7.18
CA LEU A 149 -1.87 3.42 -5.87
C LEU A 149 -0.40 3.88 -5.79
N GLY A 150 0.20 4.23 -6.93
CA GLY A 150 1.51 4.87 -7.00
C GLY A 150 1.49 6.38 -6.78
N ARG A 151 0.33 7.02 -6.87
CA ARG A 151 0.17 8.49 -6.78
C ARG A 151 0.20 9.00 -5.33
N ARG A 152 0.55 10.28 -5.21
CA ARG A 152 0.33 11.09 -4.00
C ARG A 152 -0.83 12.04 -4.28
N ILE A 153 -1.80 12.11 -3.37
CA ILE A 153 -3.00 12.92 -3.47
C ILE A 153 -3.17 13.88 -2.28
#